data_51e98ab889b2bee18e25c3cf495ffdac
#
_entry.id   51e98ab889b2bee18e25c3cf495ffdac
#
_cell.length_a   1.000
_cell.length_b   1.000
_cell.length_c   1.000
_cell.angle_alpha   90.00
_cell.angle_beta   90.00
_cell.angle_gamma   90.00
#
_symmetry.space_group_name_H-M   'P 1'
#
loop_
_entity.id
_entity.type
_entity.pdbx_description
1 polymer ?
#
loop_
_entity_poly.entity_id
_entity_poly.type
_entity_poly.pdbx_seq_one_letter_code
_entity_poly.pdbx_strand_id
1 'polypeptide(L)'
;MSVSRMKNLIILVLSICAACLLAVAVPNRLSQTHEQRRMLAELKTLYESYGLRIELDELPRSPTLFSVELSESGAQTAAQALLGQKAAQPDGGDRFESKYTSELGTLTLTRTGGFSAVLTGGAHVRNYEKSAAKLLHGMGFQFQQLSRRQTEAGVTLEAEQTLLGVPVFGSGLTLSYADGQLQRVEGTFYTGSEAITRVSEQESISGADALARLLAGRDALGWVGSAVTELTLGYLPSENAGTGMRFVPVWRIETDAGSFYVNGITREITPL
;
A
#
# COMPACT_ATOMS: atom_id res chain seq x y z
N MET A 1 6.82 21.27 -49.66
CA MET A 1 7.42 20.04 -49.08
C MET A 1 6.37 18.91 -49.16
N SER A 2 6.71 17.73 -49.69
CA SER A 2 5.71 16.65 -49.73
C SER A 2 5.42 16.13 -48.33
N VAL A 3 4.16 15.79 -48.04
CA VAL A 3 3.66 15.27 -46.74
C VAL A 3 4.50 14.08 -46.26
N SER A 4 5.04 13.29 -47.20
CA SER A 4 5.92 12.16 -46.89
C SER A 4 7.27 12.58 -46.29
N ARG A 5 7.87 13.66 -46.76
CA ARG A 5 9.15 14.17 -46.19
C ARG A 5 8.98 14.75 -44.77
N MET A 6 7.83 15.39 -44.52
CA MET A 6 7.50 15.90 -43.19
C MET A 6 7.26 14.78 -42.19
N LYS A 7 6.56 13.70 -42.58
CA LYS A 7 6.40 12.48 -41.74
C LYS A 7 7.75 11.85 -41.38
N ASN A 8 8.63 11.67 -42.35
CA ASN A 8 9.94 11.07 -42.11
C ASN A 8 10.82 11.95 -41.21
N LEU A 9 10.75 13.27 -41.33
CA LEU A 9 11.45 14.20 -40.45
C LEU A 9 10.94 14.09 -39.00
N ILE A 10 9.62 14.02 -38.80
CA ILE A 10 9.02 13.86 -37.45
C ILE A 10 9.44 12.55 -36.82
N ILE A 11 9.42 11.45 -37.57
CA ILE A 11 9.84 10.13 -37.09
C ILE A 11 11.34 10.16 -36.71
N LEU A 12 12.17 10.78 -37.53
CA LEU A 12 13.60 10.93 -37.25
C LEU A 12 13.84 11.70 -35.96
N VAL A 13 13.18 12.85 -35.77
CA VAL A 13 13.30 13.67 -34.57
C VAL A 13 12.84 12.90 -33.33
N LEU A 14 11.68 12.24 -33.40
CA LEU A 14 11.17 11.41 -32.29
C LEU A 14 12.11 10.26 -31.95
N SER A 15 12.71 9.60 -32.97
CA SER A 15 13.68 8.52 -32.77
C SER A 15 14.95 9.02 -32.09
N ILE A 16 15.46 10.20 -32.47
CA ILE A 16 16.62 10.83 -31.83
C ILE A 16 16.28 11.20 -30.38
N CYS A 17 15.14 11.82 -30.14
CA CYS A 17 14.70 12.13 -28.78
C CYS A 17 14.55 10.88 -27.90
N ALA A 18 13.94 9.82 -28.43
CA ALA A 18 13.82 8.53 -27.74
C ALA A 18 15.20 7.91 -27.44
N ALA A 19 16.13 7.95 -28.39
CA ALA A 19 17.50 7.45 -28.20
C ALA A 19 18.25 8.27 -27.14
N CYS A 20 18.13 9.61 -27.13
CA CYS A 20 18.71 10.47 -26.11
C CYS A 20 18.13 10.19 -24.72
N LEU A 21 16.80 10.02 -24.60
CA LEU A 21 16.16 9.67 -23.34
C LEU A 21 16.61 8.30 -22.82
N LEU A 22 16.75 7.31 -23.71
CA LEU A 22 17.28 5.99 -23.35
C LEU A 22 18.75 6.07 -22.94
N ALA A 23 19.57 6.85 -23.64
CA ALA A 23 20.99 7.03 -23.32
C ALA A 23 21.23 7.67 -21.94
N VAL A 24 20.29 8.48 -21.45
CA VAL A 24 20.35 9.10 -20.11
C VAL A 24 19.73 8.18 -19.07
N ALA A 25 18.61 7.52 -19.37
CA ALA A 25 17.86 6.70 -18.41
C ALA A 25 18.55 5.35 -18.08
N VAL A 26 19.18 4.71 -19.08
CA VAL A 26 19.80 3.38 -18.90
C VAL A 26 21.05 3.42 -18.01
N PRO A 27 22.03 4.33 -18.21
CA PRO A 27 23.20 4.42 -17.32
C PRO A 27 22.81 4.73 -15.87
N ASN A 28 21.83 5.60 -15.69
CA ASN A 28 21.38 6.00 -14.34
C ASN A 28 20.75 4.83 -13.57
N ARG A 29 20.02 3.95 -14.26
CA ARG A 29 19.45 2.72 -13.65
C ARG A 29 20.51 1.68 -13.32
N LEU A 30 21.53 1.54 -14.15
CA LEU A 30 22.62 0.58 -13.93
C LEU A 30 23.54 1.03 -12.78
N SER A 31 23.86 2.32 -12.68
CA SER A 31 24.66 2.85 -11.57
C SER A 31 23.92 2.70 -10.23
N GLN A 32 22.62 2.99 -10.18
CA GLN A 32 21.81 2.82 -8.97
C GLN A 32 21.77 1.37 -8.49
N THR A 33 21.66 0.39 -9.41
CA THR A 33 21.68 -1.03 -9.04
C THR A 33 23.05 -1.48 -8.52
N HIS A 34 24.15 -0.96 -9.05
CA HIS A 34 25.47 -1.26 -8.53
C HIS A 34 25.71 -0.65 -7.14
N GLU A 35 25.29 0.59 -6.92
CA GLU A 35 25.34 1.24 -5.61
C GLU A 35 24.54 0.48 -4.55
N GLN A 36 23.30 0.10 -4.87
CA GLN A 36 22.45 -0.66 -3.95
C GLN A 36 23.07 -2.01 -3.57
N ARG A 37 23.64 -2.74 -4.54
CA ARG A 37 24.35 -4.01 -4.27
C ARG A 37 25.57 -3.80 -3.40
N ARG A 38 26.34 -2.74 -3.65
CA ARG A 38 27.51 -2.40 -2.82
C ARG A 38 27.09 -2.06 -1.40
N MET A 39 26.08 -1.21 -1.21
CA MET A 39 25.52 -0.87 0.11
C MET A 39 25.06 -2.12 0.85
N LEU A 40 24.34 -3.04 0.16
CA LEU A 40 23.90 -4.29 0.78
C LEU A 40 25.07 -5.16 1.20
N ALA A 41 26.14 -5.27 0.39
CA ALA A 41 27.34 -6.03 0.73
C ALA A 41 28.06 -5.44 1.93
N GLU A 42 28.19 -4.12 2.01
CA GLU A 42 28.76 -3.40 3.15
C GLU A 42 27.92 -3.62 4.43
N LEU A 43 26.57 -3.56 4.32
CA LEU A 43 25.67 -3.86 5.43
C LEU A 43 25.76 -5.32 5.88
N LYS A 44 25.84 -6.29 4.97
CA LYS A 44 26.02 -7.71 5.30
C LYS A 44 27.31 -7.89 6.12
N THR A 45 28.42 -7.33 5.67
CA THR A 45 29.70 -7.38 6.39
C THR A 45 29.60 -6.74 7.78
N LEU A 46 28.90 -5.59 7.88
CA LEU A 46 28.67 -4.93 9.16
C LEU A 46 27.87 -5.82 10.11
N TYR A 47 26.74 -6.38 9.64
CA TYR A 47 25.91 -7.29 10.45
C TYR A 47 26.65 -8.53 10.89
N GLU A 48 27.46 -9.15 10.00
CA GLU A 48 28.32 -10.30 10.31
C GLU A 48 29.32 -9.99 11.42
N SER A 49 29.86 -8.77 11.49
CA SER A 49 30.76 -8.36 12.56
C SER A 49 30.09 -8.34 13.95
N TYR A 50 28.75 -8.26 13.99
CA TYR A 50 27.94 -8.37 15.20
C TYR A 50 27.32 -9.77 15.40
N GLY A 51 27.71 -10.75 14.58
CA GLY A 51 27.18 -12.12 14.64
C GLY A 51 25.75 -12.24 14.08
N LEU A 52 25.33 -11.31 13.24
CA LEU A 52 24.01 -11.25 12.61
C LEU A 52 24.12 -11.50 11.11
N ARG A 53 22.99 -11.79 10.46
CA ARG A 53 22.91 -12.01 9.01
C ARG A 53 21.81 -11.17 8.37
N ILE A 54 21.99 -10.79 7.11
CA ILE A 54 20.96 -10.23 6.25
C ILE A 54 20.71 -11.25 5.13
N GLU A 55 19.51 -11.83 5.10
CA GLU A 55 19.09 -12.85 4.11
C GLU A 55 18.44 -12.24 2.87
N LEU A 56 18.56 -10.94 2.68
CA LEU A 56 18.05 -10.24 1.49
C LEU A 56 19.01 -10.45 0.31
N ASP A 57 18.46 -10.72 -0.88
CA ASP A 57 19.21 -10.78 -2.14
C ASP A 57 19.51 -9.39 -2.70
N GLU A 58 18.57 -8.45 -2.52
CA GLU A 58 18.72 -7.06 -2.93
C GLU A 58 17.97 -6.12 -1.97
N LEU A 59 18.39 -4.86 -1.92
CA LEU A 59 17.61 -3.82 -1.25
C LEU A 59 16.37 -3.49 -2.09
N PRO A 60 15.18 -3.42 -1.48
CA PRO A 60 13.98 -3.10 -2.22
C PRO A 60 14.09 -1.70 -2.84
N ARG A 61 13.68 -1.58 -4.09
CA ARG A 61 13.54 -0.29 -4.75
C ARG A 61 12.38 0.43 -4.11
N SER A 62 12.66 1.52 -3.45
CA SER A 62 11.65 2.30 -2.75
C SER A 62 11.47 3.66 -3.40
N PRO A 63 10.23 4.07 -3.64
CA PRO A 63 9.96 5.46 -3.99
C PRO A 63 10.30 6.37 -2.80
N THR A 64 10.59 7.61 -3.08
CA THR A 64 10.67 8.64 -2.04
C THR A 64 9.26 8.92 -1.53
N LEU A 65 9.03 8.67 -0.25
CA LEU A 65 7.74 8.88 0.40
C LEU A 65 7.80 10.03 1.40
N PHE A 66 6.63 10.62 1.64
CA PHE A 66 6.39 11.68 2.61
C PHE A 66 5.25 11.28 3.53
N SER A 67 5.13 11.88 4.70
CA SER A 67 3.90 11.75 5.47
C SER A 67 2.75 12.43 4.76
N VAL A 68 1.61 11.77 4.70
CA VAL A 68 0.43 12.23 3.96
C VAL A 68 -0.83 12.11 4.80
N GLU A 69 -1.84 12.88 4.44
CA GLU A 69 -3.20 12.79 4.96
C GLU A 69 -4.17 12.50 3.81
N LEU A 70 -5.16 11.66 4.08
CA LEU A 70 -6.25 11.37 3.16
C LEU A 70 -7.45 12.28 3.46
N SER A 71 -8.17 12.69 2.42
CA SER A 71 -9.42 13.41 2.61
C SER A 71 -10.54 12.45 3.05
N GLU A 72 -11.48 12.94 3.84
CA GLU A 72 -12.64 12.15 4.33
C GLU A 72 -13.69 11.85 3.24
N SER A 73 -13.47 12.27 1.99
CA SER A 73 -14.49 12.26 0.91
C SER A 73 -14.81 10.88 0.33
N GLY A 74 -14.05 9.84 0.63
CA GLY A 74 -14.18 8.53 -0.03
C GLY A 74 -15.32 7.63 0.48
N ALA A 75 -15.91 7.91 1.64
CA ALA A 75 -16.93 7.06 2.26
C ALA A 75 -18.18 6.91 1.40
N GLN A 76 -18.65 8.03 0.82
CA GLN A 76 -19.81 8.03 -0.08
C GLN A 76 -19.56 7.24 -1.36
N THR A 77 -18.35 7.33 -1.94
CA THR A 77 -17.95 6.56 -3.12
C THR A 77 -17.97 5.06 -2.83
N ALA A 78 -17.43 4.64 -1.69
CA ALA A 78 -17.46 3.24 -1.26
C ALA A 78 -18.89 2.73 -1.03
N ALA A 79 -19.74 3.54 -0.40
CA ALA A 79 -21.14 3.20 -0.18
C ALA A 79 -21.91 3.05 -1.51
N GLN A 80 -21.72 3.97 -2.45
CA GLN A 80 -22.36 3.90 -3.77
C GLN A 80 -21.89 2.70 -4.61
N ALA A 81 -20.61 2.35 -4.52
CA ALA A 81 -20.07 1.19 -5.24
C ALA A 81 -20.64 -0.14 -4.73
N LEU A 82 -20.87 -0.25 -3.41
CA LEU A 82 -21.42 -1.47 -2.77
C LEU A 82 -22.94 -1.53 -2.79
N LEU A 83 -23.59 -0.43 -2.43
CA LEU A 83 -25.03 -0.37 -2.13
C LEU A 83 -25.84 0.31 -3.23
N GLY A 84 -25.17 0.75 -4.31
CA GLY A 84 -25.80 1.46 -5.42
C GLY A 84 -26.02 2.96 -5.16
N GLN A 85 -26.42 3.67 -6.21
CA GLN A 85 -26.58 5.15 -6.21
C GLN A 85 -27.61 5.68 -5.21
N LYS A 86 -28.52 4.81 -4.73
CA LYS A 86 -29.56 5.16 -3.75
C LYS A 86 -29.15 4.87 -2.31
N ALA A 87 -27.85 4.57 -2.07
CA ALA A 87 -27.36 4.43 -0.71
C ALA A 87 -27.73 5.69 0.10
N ALA A 88 -28.49 5.50 1.16
CA ALA A 88 -28.91 6.61 2.02
C ALA A 88 -27.69 7.26 2.66
N GLN A 89 -27.71 8.58 2.76
CA GLN A 89 -26.71 9.29 3.55
C GLN A 89 -26.75 8.79 4.98
N PRO A 90 -25.60 8.83 5.70
CA PRO A 90 -25.59 8.40 7.09
C PRO A 90 -26.64 9.18 7.86
N ASP A 91 -27.60 8.49 8.44
CA ASP A 91 -28.43 9.06 9.49
C ASP A 91 -27.47 9.58 10.55
N GLY A 92 -27.66 10.82 11.03
CA GLY A 92 -26.76 11.57 11.92
C GLY A 92 -26.16 10.78 13.08
N GLY A 93 -25.43 9.73 12.69
CA GLY A 93 -24.83 8.72 13.54
C GLY A 93 -23.72 9.28 14.42
N ASP A 94 -23.24 8.45 15.28
CA ASP A 94 -22.12 8.72 16.17
C ASP A 94 -20.96 9.34 15.38
N ARG A 95 -20.25 10.30 15.95
CA ARG A 95 -19.08 10.97 15.33
C ARG A 95 -17.97 10.01 14.88
N PHE A 96 -18.05 8.76 15.32
CA PHE A 96 -17.03 7.72 15.07
C PHE A 96 -17.47 6.68 14.04
N GLU A 97 -18.76 6.62 13.68
CA GLU A 97 -19.32 5.60 12.81
C GLU A 97 -20.31 6.21 11.80
N SER A 98 -20.18 5.83 10.53
CA SER A 98 -21.11 6.18 9.47
C SER A 98 -21.78 4.90 8.95
N LYS A 99 -23.11 4.84 8.97
CA LYS A 99 -23.89 3.70 8.53
C LYS A 99 -24.71 4.05 7.30
N TYR A 100 -24.50 3.31 6.21
CA TYR A 100 -25.24 3.43 4.96
C TYR A 100 -26.15 2.21 4.78
N THR A 101 -27.37 2.43 4.28
CA THR A 101 -28.32 1.37 4.01
C THR A 101 -28.97 1.52 2.64
N SER A 102 -29.27 0.38 2.02
CA SER A 102 -30.08 0.27 0.81
C SER A 102 -30.81 -1.08 0.76
N GLU A 103 -31.57 -1.33 -0.31
CA GLU A 103 -32.17 -2.64 -0.58
C GLU A 103 -31.11 -3.75 -0.79
N LEU A 104 -29.87 -3.39 -1.18
CA LEU A 104 -28.77 -4.32 -1.42
C LEU A 104 -28.01 -4.71 -0.15
N GLY A 105 -28.24 -4.03 0.98
CA GLY A 105 -27.57 -4.33 2.23
C GLY A 105 -27.24 -3.12 3.08
N THR A 106 -26.25 -3.32 3.97
CA THR A 106 -25.77 -2.31 4.91
C THR A 106 -24.26 -2.22 4.84
N LEU A 107 -23.73 -1.00 5.02
CA LEU A 107 -22.29 -0.70 5.15
C LEU A 107 -22.09 0.13 6.41
N THR A 108 -21.16 -0.27 7.22
CA THR A 108 -20.68 0.47 8.40
C THR A 108 -19.21 0.83 8.19
N LEU A 109 -18.89 2.10 8.40
CA LEU A 109 -17.55 2.66 8.33
C LEU A 109 -17.20 3.31 9.66
N THR A 110 -16.04 3.01 10.20
CA THR A 110 -15.53 3.72 11.38
C THR A 110 -14.45 4.73 10.98
N ARG A 111 -14.26 5.75 11.80
CA ARG A 111 -13.23 6.77 11.59
C ARG A 111 -11.80 6.18 11.60
N THR A 112 -11.59 5.07 12.31
CA THR A 112 -10.31 4.35 12.39
C THR A 112 -10.06 3.41 11.21
N GLY A 113 -10.91 3.47 10.16
CA GLY A 113 -10.79 2.65 8.96
C GLY A 113 -11.55 1.33 9.02
N GLY A 114 -12.22 1.00 10.13
CA GLY A 114 -13.04 -0.21 10.20
C GLY A 114 -14.12 -0.19 9.12
N PHE A 115 -14.22 -1.29 8.37
CA PHE A 115 -15.11 -1.45 7.23
C PHE A 115 -15.88 -2.76 7.35
N SER A 116 -17.21 -2.69 7.38
CA SER A 116 -18.06 -3.87 7.42
C SER A 116 -19.30 -3.67 6.57
N ALA A 117 -19.45 -4.49 5.53
CA ALA A 117 -20.63 -4.50 4.68
C ALA A 117 -21.26 -5.89 4.67
N VAL A 118 -22.58 -5.95 4.84
CA VAL A 118 -23.40 -7.15 4.67
C VAL A 118 -24.37 -6.93 3.53
N LEU A 119 -24.34 -7.81 2.54
CA LEU A 119 -25.13 -7.70 1.33
C LEU A 119 -26.25 -8.77 1.33
N THR A 120 -27.47 -8.36 1.00
CA THR A 120 -28.67 -9.22 1.00
C THR A 120 -29.15 -9.60 -0.41
N GLY A 121 -28.51 -9.05 -1.44
CA GLY A 121 -28.86 -9.33 -2.82
C GLY A 121 -27.76 -8.84 -3.74
N GLY A 122 -27.14 -9.72 -4.46
CA GLY A 122 -26.09 -9.40 -5.41
C GLY A 122 -26.25 -10.16 -6.71
N ALA A 123 -25.70 -9.64 -7.80
CA ALA A 123 -25.65 -10.36 -9.06
C ALA A 123 -24.80 -11.62 -8.91
N HIS A 124 -25.22 -12.72 -9.52
CA HIS A 124 -24.44 -13.95 -9.57
C HIS A 124 -23.15 -13.74 -10.38
N VAL A 125 -22.01 -14.07 -9.77
CA VAL A 125 -20.68 -13.81 -10.31
C VAL A 125 -20.06 -15.11 -10.80
N ARG A 126 -19.56 -15.13 -12.04
CA ARG A 126 -18.82 -16.26 -12.61
C ARG A 126 -17.31 -16.18 -12.40
N ASN A 127 -16.79 -14.95 -12.34
CA ASN A 127 -15.36 -14.70 -12.12
C ASN A 127 -15.22 -13.77 -10.91
N TYR A 128 -14.87 -14.36 -9.78
CA TYR A 128 -14.77 -13.67 -8.49
C TYR A 128 -13.69 -12.59 -8.49
N GLU A 129 -12.49 -12.89 -9.02
CA GLU A 129 -11.35 -11.97 -9.02
C GLU A 129 -11.65 -10.72 -9.84
N LYS A 130 -12.21 -10.90 -11.05
CA LYS A 130 -12.58 -9.77 -11.91
C LYS A 130 -13.70 -8.92 -11.30
N SER A 131 -14.67 -9.56 -10.65
CA SER A 131 -15.76 -8.86 -9.97
C SER A 131 -15.25 -8.09 -8.76
N ALA A 132 -14.42 -8.72 -7.93
CA ALA A 132 -13.80 -8.10 -6.76
C ALA A 132 -12.92 -6.91 -7.17
N ALA A 133 -12.05 -7.07 -8.17
CA ALA A 133 -11.20 -6.00 -8.66
C ALA A 133 -12.03 -4.79 -9.15
N LYS A 134 -13.11 -5.03 -9.91
CA LYS A 134 -14.00 -3.97 -10.38
C LYS A 134 -14.67 -3.25 -9.20
N LEU A 135 -15.13 -3.99 -8.19
CA LEU A 135 -15.77 -3.44 -7.00
C LEU A 135 -14.78 -2.61 -6.19
N LEU A 136 -13.61 -3.15 -5.87
CA LEU A 136 -12.56 -2.48 -5.09
C LEU A 136 -12.11 -1.18 -5.77
N HIS A 137 -11.88 -1.21 -7.08
CA HIS A 137 -11.58 0.02 -7.83
C HIS A 137 -12.74 1.01 -7.81
N GLY A 138 -13.99 0.54 -7.91
CA GLY A 138 -15.18 1.39 -7.80
C GLY A 138 -15.34 2.06 -6.44
N MET A 139 -14.83 1.41 -5.38
CA MET A 139 -14.78 1.94 -4.01
C MET A 139 -13.62 2.92 -3.79
N GLY A 140 -12.70 3.06 -4.75
CA GLY A 140 -11.46 3.81 -4.57
C GLY A 140 -10.39 3.03 -3.78
N PHE A 141 -10.55 1.72 -3.59
CA PHE A 141 -9.59 0.87 -2.92
C PHE A 141 -8.47 0.47 -3.89
N GLN A 142 -7.26 0.95 -3.63
CA GLN A 142 -6.08 0.59 -4.41
C GLN A 142 -5.41 -0.64 -3.79
N PHE A 143 -5.00 -1.59 -4.63
CA PHE A 143 -4.34 -2.83 -4.22
C PHE A 143 -3.41 -3.34 -5.33
N GLN A 144 -2.46 -4.20 -5.00
CA GLN A 144 -1.55 -4.80 -5.99
C GLN A 144 -2.02 -6.19 -6.41
N GLN A 145 -2.49 -6.99 -5.47
CA GLN A 145 -2.81 -8.40 -5.70
C GLN A 145 -4.07 -8.79 -4.91
N LEU A 146 -4.81 -9.76 -5.47
CA LEU A 146 -5.90 -10.46 -4.79
C LEU A 146 -5.43 -11.88 -4.45
N SER A 147 -5.52 -12.23 -3.18
CA SER A 147 -5.31 -13.59 -2.71
C SER A 147 -6.65 -14.31 -2.63
N ARG A 148 -6.70 -15.54 -3.14
CA ARG A 148 -7.91 -16.36 -3.16
C ARG A 148 -7.78 -17.54 -2.23
N ARG A 149 -8.79 -17.75 -1.39
CA ARG A 149 -8.96 -18.95 -0.57
C ARG A 149 -10.30 -19.58 -0.87
N GLN A 150 -10.29 -20.88 -1.14
CA GLN A 150 -11.51 -21.69 -1.28
C GLN A 150 -11.82 -22.33 0.07
N THR A 151 -13.07 -22.20 0.54
CA THR A 151 -13.57 -22.82 1.77
C THR A 151 -14.82 -23.64 1.45
N GLU A 152 -15.27 -24.46 2.39
CA GLU A 152 -16.54 -25.19 2.25
C GLU A 152 -17.75 -24.24 2.14
N ALA A 153 -17.67 -23.06 2.74
CA ALA A 153 -18.71 -22.04 2.72
C ALA A 153 -18.72 -21.19 1.44
N GLY A 154 -17.66 -21.29 0.59
CA GLY A 154 -17.56 -20.51 -0.64
C GLY A 154 -16.14 -20.05 -0.95
N VAL A 155 -16.03 -18.88 -1.58
CA VAL A 155 -14.76 -18.25 -1.98
C VAL A 155 -14.52 -16.99 -1.16
N THR A 156 -13.33 -16.87 -0.63
CA THR A 156 -12.86 -15.65 0.03
C THR A 156 -11.73 -15.04 -0.79
N LEU A 157 -11.81 -13.73 -1.03
CA LEU A 157 -10.76 -12.95 -1.65
C LEU A 157 -10.24 -11.91 -0.65
N GLU A 158 -8.93 -11.82 -0.53
CA GLU A 158 -8.26 -10.88 0.36
C GLU A 158 -7.41 -9.92 -0.47
N ALA A 159 -7.45 -8.63 -0.13
CA ALA A 159 -6.66 -7.58 -0.76
C ALA A 159 -6.07 -6.66 0.29
N GLU A 160 -4.78 -6.39 0.22
CA GLU A 160 -4.12 -5.37 1.04
C GLU A 160 -4.22 -4.01 0.35
N GLN A 161 -4.53 -2.97 1.13
CA GLN A 161 -4.59 -1.61 0.61
C GLN A 161 -3.20 -1.10 0.26
N THR A 162 -3.11 -0.40 -0.87
CA THR A 162 -1.90 0.35 -1.23
C THR A 162 -2.17 1.84 -1.29
N LEU A 163 -1.14 2.63 -1.00
CA LEU A 163 -1.15 4.08 -1.11
C LEU A 163 0.15 4.52 -1.78
N LEU A 164 0.07 5.30 -2.86
CA LEU A 164 1.23 5.72 -3.65
C LEU A 164 2.13 4.55 -4.11
N GLY A 165 1.53 3.38 -4.35
CA GLY A 165 2.21 2.18 -4.87
C GLY A 165 2.92 1.33 -3.82
N VAL A 166 2.78 1.63 -2.52
CA VAL A 166 3.31 0.82 -1.41
C VAL A 166 2.19 0.34 -0.49
N PRO A 167 2.36 -0.76 0.25
CA PRO A 167 1.34 -1.29 1.15
C PRO A 167 1.02 -0.31 2.30
N VAL A 168 -0.23 -0.34 2.76
CA VAL A 168 -0.66 0.27 4.01
C VAL A 168 -0.76 -0.83 5.05
N PHE A 169 0.18 -0.88 5.97
CA PHE A 169 0.26 -1.95 6.96
C PHE A 169 -0.96 -1.97 7.89
N GLY A 170 -1.50 -3.17 8.09
CA GLY A 170 -2.71 -3.36 8.88
C GLY A 170 -4.01 -2.95 8.17
N SER A 171 -3.96 -2.64 6.88
CA SER A 171 -5.13 -2.30 6.09
C SER A 171 -5.37 -3.31 4.98
N GLY A 172 -6.60 -3.78 4.86
CA GLY A 172 -7.00 -4.73 3.84
C GLY A 172 -8.47 -5.09 3.96
N LEU A 173 -9.02 -5.61 2.87
CA LEU A 173 -10.40 -6.05 2.79
C LEU A 173 -10.48 -7.52 2.43
N THR A 174 -11.41 -8.21 3.08
CA THR A 174 -11.81 -9.58 2.83
C THR A 174 -13.21 -9.58 2.22
N LEU A 175 -13.33 -10.16 1.02
CA LEU A 175 -14.59 -10.31 0.28
C LEU A 175 -15.03 -11.77 0.34
N SER A 176 -16.18 -12.04 0.94
CA SER A 176 -16.74 -13.40 1.11
C SER A 176 -17.88 -13.63 0.14
N TYR A 177 -17.75 -14.68 -0.67
CA TYR A 177 -18.73 -15.10 -1.66
C TYR A 177 -19.31 -16.46 -1.27
N ALA A 178 -20.65 -16.57 -1.31
CA ALA A 178 -21.38 -17.83 -1.19
C ALA A 178 -22.41 -17.93 -2.33
N ASP A 179 -22.60 -19.11 -2.87
CA ASP A 179 -23.54 -19.41 -3.97
C ASP A 179 -23.36 -18.47 -5.19
N GLY A 180 -22.12 -18.07 -5.45
CA GLY A 180 -21.80 -17.15 -6.56
C GLY A 180 -22.17 -15.70 -6.31
N GLN A 181 -22.54 -15.31 -5.10
CA GLN A 181 -22.91 -13.95 -4.73
C GLN A 181 -21.99 -13.41 -3.65
N LEU A 182 -21.66 -12.10 -3.72
CA LEU A 182 -20.93 -11.41 -2.65
C LEU A 182 -21.88 -11.22 -1.46
N GLN A 183 -21.50 -11.78 -0.30
CA GLN A 183 -22.30 -11.73 0.92
C GLN A 183 -21.77 -10.70 1.91
N ARG A 184 -20.43 -10.56 1.97
CA ARG A 184 -19.77 -9.73 2.98
C ARG A 184 -18.49 -9.11 2.44
N VAL A 185 -18.21 -7.89 2.88
CA VAL A 185 -16.90 -7.24 2.74
C VAL A 185 -16.53 -6.68 4.09
N GLU A 186 -15.38 -7.07 4.62
CA GLU A 186 -14.96 -6.64 5.95
C GLU A 186 -13.45 -6.44 6.04
N GLY A 187 -13.00 -5.63 6.99
CA GLY A 187 -11.59 -5.38 7.24
C GLY A 187 -11.30 -3.93 7.61
N THR A 188 -10.17 -3.44 7.16
CA THR A 188 -9.74 -2.05 7.36
C THR A 188 -9.53 -1.37 6.01
N PHE A 189 -10.22 -0.28 5.78
CA PHE A 189 -10.12 0.52 4.56
C PHE A 189 -10.11 2.01 4.89
N TYR A 190 -9.02 2.66 4.57
CA TYR A 190 -8.89 4.11 4.67
C TYR A 190 -9.35 4.73 3.35
N THR A 191 -10.54 5.33 3.37
CA THR A 191 -11.15 5.99 2.20
C THR A 191 -10.46 7.31 1.88
N GLY A 192 -10.64 7.85 0.66
CA GLY A 192 -10.12 9.16 0.29
C GLY A 192 -8.73 9.16 -0.34
N SER A 193 -8.24 8.01 -0.81
CA SER A 193 -6.96 7.91 -1.53
C SER A 193 -6.91 8.72 -2.84
N GLU A 194 -8.02 9.28 -3.29
CA GLU A 194 -8.11 10.16 -4.46
C GLU A 194 -7.62 11.59 -4.18
N ALA A 195 -7.61 12.00 -2.90
CA ALA A 195 -7.18 13.34 -2.48
C ALA A 195 -6.16 13.25 -1.35
N ILE A 196 -4.90 13.05 -1.75
CA ILE A 196 -3.77 12.89 -0.85
C ILE A 196 -3.11 14.26 -0.64
N THR A 197 -2.95 14.66 0.60
CA THR A 197 -2.23 15.89 0.97
C THR A 197 -0.91 15.53 1.63
N ARG A 198 0.19 16.04 1.09
CA ARG A 198 1.50 15.93 1.74
C ARG A 198 1.55 16.83 2.97
N VAL A 199 1.94 16.27 4.13
CA VAL A 199 2.00 16.98 5.42
C VAL A 199 3.39 17.05 6.03
N SER A 200 4.40 16.52 5.32
CA SER A 200 5.81 16.56 5.72
C SER A 200 6.65 17.05 4.55
N GLU A 201 7.62 17.92 4.80
CA GLU A 201 8.64 18.28 3.79
C GLU A 201 9.78 17.25 3.75
N GLN A 202 9.93 16.49 4.84
CA GLN A 202 10.99 15.51 5.01
C GLN A 202 10.68 14.23 4.24
N GLU A 203 11.66 13.76 3.49
CA GLU A 203 11.62 12.51 2.75
C GLU A 203 11.89 11.29 3.65
N SER A 204 11.35 10.15 3.26
CA SER A 204 11.66 8.89 3.94
C SER A 204 13.12 8.49 3.76
N ILE A 205 13.72 7.94 4.80
CA ILE A 205 15.06 7.35 4.74
C ILE A 205 15.10 6.14 3.81
N SER A 206 16.29 5.76 3.36
CA SER A 206 16.52 4.57 2.55
C SER A 206 16.38 3.27 3.36
N GLY A 207 16.19 2.13 2.67
CA GLY A 207 16.19 0.81 3.32
C GLY A 207 17.54 0.48 3.97
N ALA A 208 18.65 0.95 3.40
CA ALA A 208 19.97 0.82 4.00
C ALA A 208 20.08 1.57 5.33
N ASP A 209 19.58 2.81 5.38
CA ASP A 209 19.54 3.60 6.62
C ASP A 209 18.65 2.95 7.68
N ALA A 210 17.52 2.37 7.27
CA ALA A 210 16.61 1.67 8.18
C ALA A 210 17.28 0.44 8.81
N LEU A 211 18.01 -0.38 8.02
CA LEU A 211 18.79 -1.49 8.52
C LEU A 211 19.91 -1.02 9.45
N ALA A 212 20.68 0.00 9.08
CA ALA A 212 21.71 0.56 9.94
C ALA A 212 21.12 1.08 11.27
N ARG A 213 19.92 1.67 11.21
CA ARG A 213 19.23 2.16 12.40
C ARG A 213 18.77 1.01 13.31
N LEU A 214 18.23 -0.09 12.74
CA LEU A 214 17.86 -1.28 13.51
C LEU A 214 19.07 -1.87 14.23
N LEU A 215 20.20 -2.02 13.53
CA LEU A 215 21.44 -2.53 14.13
C LEU A 215 21.92 -1.64 15.28
N ALA A 216 21.92 -0.33 15.11
CA ALA A 216 22.31 0.63 16.13
C ALA A 216 21.37 0.62 17.36
N GLY A 217 20.09 0.28 17.16
CA GLY A 217 19.08 0.20 18.22
C GLY A 217 18.98 -1.18 18.89
N ARG A 218 19.70 -2.18 18.42
CA ARG A 218 19.57 -3.60 18.83
C ARG A 218 19.51 -3.81 20.34
N ASP A 219 20.47 -3.29 21.05
CA ASP A 219 20.60 -3.50 22.51
C ASP A 219 19.46 -2.83 23.28
N ALA A 220 19.07 -1.63 22.86
CA ALA A 220 17.96 -0.89 23.47
C ALA A 220 16.59 -1.56 23.21
N LEU A 221 16.45 -2.26 22.07
CA LEU A 221 15.26 -3.01 21.71
C LEU A 221 15.21 -4.39 22.36
N GLY A 222 16.31 -4.86 22.92
CA GLY A 222 16.44 -6.24 23.40
C GLY A 222 16.29 -7.28 22.29
N TRP A 223 16.64 -6.93 21.04
CA TRP A 223 16.53 -7.86 19.93
C TRP A 223 17.56 -8.99 20.05
N VAL A 224 17.06 -10.22 20.22
CA VAL A 224 17.84 -11.44 20.39
C VAL A 224 17.95 -12.29 19.11
N GLY A 225 17.33 -11.84 18.01
CA GLY A 225 17.40 -12.53 16.72
C GLY A 225 18.79 -12.52 16.11
N SER A 226 18.96 -13.36 15.08
CA SER A 226 20.23 -13.57 14.37
C SER A 226 20.17 -13.15 12.90
N ALA A 227 18.97 -12.97 12.33
CA ALA A 227 18.81 -12.72 10.90
C ALA A 227 17.69 -11.72 10.60
N VAL A 228 17.93 -10.87 9.58
CA VAL A 228 16.91 -10.08 8.91
C VAL A 228 16.50 -10.84 7.65
N THR A 229 15.19 -11.13 7.54
CA THR A 229 14.64 -11.98 6.46
C THR A 229 13.88 -11.20 5.40
N GLU A 230 13.24 -10.07 5.77
CA GLU A 230 12.49 -9.23 4.83
C GLU A 230 12.59 -7.74 5.19
N LEU A 231 12.52 -6.89 4.17
CA LEU A 231 12.53 -5.44 4.29
C LEU A 231 11.49 -4.85 3.34
N THR A 232 10.45 -4.22 3.87
CA THR A 232 9.35 -3.68 3.06
C THR A 232 9.06 -2.24 3.44
N LEU A 233 9.03 -1.32 2.45
CA LEU A 233 8.56 0.06 2.65
C LEU A 233 7.05 0.12 2.50
N GLY A 234 6.38 0.79 3.43
CA GLY A 234 4.94 1.01 3.39
C GLY A 234 4.51 2.20 4.22
N TYR A 235 3.22 2.35 4.36
CA TYR A 235 2.62 3.34 5.24
C TYR A 235 2.04 2.70 6.50
N LEU A 236 2.22 3.36 7.62
CA LEU A 236 1.54 3.03 8.87
C LEU A 236 0.53 4.15 9.18
N PRO A 237 -0.76 3.82 9.37
CA PRO A 237 -1.74 4.80 9.80
C PRO A 237 -1.43 5.27 11.22
N SER A 238 -1.54 6.55 11.44
CA SER A 238 -1.35 7.19 12.74
C SER A 238 -2.50 8.14 13.00
N GLU A 239 -3.14 7.99 14.14
CA GLU A 239 -4.17 8.93 14.55
C GLU A 239 -3.56 10.31 14.77
N ASN A 240 -4.17 11.31 14.15
CA ASN A 240 -3.79 12.70 14.38
C ASN A 240 -4.79 13.36 15.32
N ALA A 241 -4.33 14.30 16.13
CA ALA A 241 -5.20 15.12 16.99
C ALA A 241 -6.21 16.01 16.22
N GLY A 242 -6.13 15.98 14.86
CA GLY A 242 -7.03 16.67 13.94
C GLY A 242 -8.15 15.78 13.39
N THR A 243 -8.72 16.20 12.28
CA THR A 243 -9.90 15.57 11.64
C THR A 243 -9.56 14.47 10.63
N GLY A 244 -8.28 14.16 10.38
CA GLY A 244 -7.86 13.21 9.34
C GLY A 244 -6.95 12.09 9.85
N MET A 245 -6.87 11.01 9.07
CA MET A 245 -5.90 9.94 9.28
C MET A 245 -4.59 10.30 8.59
N ARG A 246 -3.51 10.33 9.35
CA ARG A 246 -2.15 10.53 8.84
C ARG A 246 -1.52 9.19 8.52
N PHE A 247 -0.77 9.14 7.43
CA PHE A 247 0.01 8.00 7.00
C PHE A 247 1.48 8.36 7.03
N VAL A 248 2.23 7.63 7.83
CA VAL A 248 3.67 7.85 8.01
C VAL A 248 4.41 6.75 7.25
N PRO A 249 5.40 7.10 6.40
CA PRO A 249 6.21 6.09 5.75
C PRO A 249 7.07 5.36 6.79
N VAL A 250 7.03 4.03 6.76
CA VAL A 250 7.79 3.16 7.66
C VAL A 250 8.44 2.03 6.89
N TRP A 251 9.59 1.58 7.34
CA TRP A 251 10.21 0.34 6.93
C TRP A 251 9.79 -0.77 7.89
N ARG A 252 9.11 -1.80 7.40
CA ARG A 252 8.88 -3.03 8.12
C ARG A 252 10.08 -3.94 7.88
N ILE A 253 10.71 -4.36 8.97
CA ILE A 253 11.87 -5.24 8.98
C ILE A 253 11.44 -6.52 9.69
N GLU A 254 11.39 -7.62 8.95
CA GLU A 254 11.13 -8.94 9.48
C GLU A 254 12.45 -9.59 9.91
N THR A 255 12.45 -10.23 11.06
CA THR A 255 13.59 -10.95 11.59
C THR A 255 13.17 -12.34 12.07
N ASP A 256 14.12 -13.20 12.31
CA ASP A 256 13.87 -14.53 12.89
C ASP A 256 13.33 -14.53 14.33
N ALA A 257 13.28 -13.35 14.98
CA ALA A 257 12.81 -13.19 16.37
C ALA A 257 11.71 -12.13 16.52
N GLY A 258 11.04 -11.73 15.41
CA GLY A 258 9.97 -10.76 15.41
C GLY A 258 10.17 -9.66 14.38
N SER A 259 9.24 -8.73 14.35
CA SER A 259 9.17 -7.68 13.34
C SER A 259 9.32 -6.31 13.97
N PHE A 260 9.85 -5.36 13.22
CA PHE A 260 10.07 -3.99 13.65
C PHE A 260 9.59 -3.01 12.60
N TYR A 261 9.01 -1.88 13.05
CA TYR A 261 8.84 -0.71 12.21
C TYR A 261 9.95 0.31 12.48
N VAL A 262 10.58 0.80 11.43
CA VAL A 262 11.47 1.96 11.49
C VAL A 262 10.76 3.13 10.82
N ASN A 263 10.41 4.15 11.57
CA ASN A 263 9.78 5.35 11.04
C ASN A 263 10.70 6.03 10.02
N GLY A 264 10.21 6.17 8.78
CA GLY A 264 10.99 6.73 7.69
C GLY A 264 11.35 8.21 7.86
N ILE A 265 10.66 8.93 8.75
CA ILE A 265 10.86 10.35 9.00
C ILE A 265 11.65 10.58 10.30
N THR A 266 11.15 10.05 11.42
CA THR A 266 11.75 10.28 12.75
C THR A 266 12.88 9.31 13.07
N ARG A 267 13.01 8.20 12.33
CA ARG A 267 13.95 7.10 12.56
C ARG A 267 13.71 6.35 13.88
N GLU A 268 12.56 6.53 14.48
CA GLU A 268 12.15 5.80 15.67
C GLU A 268 11.85 4.34 15.32
N ILE A 269 12.20 3.41 16.23
CA ILE A 269 11.98 1.99 16.03
C ILE A 269 10.91 1.54 17.02
N THR A 270 9.92 0.82 16.50
CA THR A 270 8.83 0.24 17.29
C THR A 270 8.77 -1.27 17.01
N PRO A 271 8.84 -2.14 18.04
CA PRO A 271 8.59 -3.57 17.85
C PRO A 271 7.10 -3.81 17.55
N LEU A 272 6.83 -4.89 16.77
CA LEU A 272 5.50 -5.37 16.43
C LEU A 272 5.04 -6.47 17.40
#